data_25124d6a88a036c091a3e872a1ee7237
#
_entry.id   25124d6a88a036c091a3e872a1ee7237
#
_cell.length_a   1.000
_cell.length_b   1.000
_cell.length_c   1.000
_cell.angle_alpha   90.00
_cell.angle_beta   90.00
_cell.angle_gamma   90.00
#
_symmetry.space_group_name_H-M   'P 1'
#
loop_
_entity.id
_entity.type
_entity.pdbx_description
1 polymer ?
#
loop_
_entity_poly.entity_id
_entity_poly.type
_entity_poly.pdbx_seq_one_letter_code
_entity_poly.pdbx_strand_id
1 'polypeptide(L)'
;MDKLRKLHNSAKREMITTLVNKGDIVLDVGCGRGGDLHKWAATGCFLFACDPDIESVNEAQNRGLQYSEWCRIFHGDVLNFSDVICDAICYNFSLQYIFKDNQTLRSSLKSIAEHIKPGGLFFGVVPDANRILPLPEKWTDKLGNTIEHGSFCKNNRKTGNMIIVKMSDGPYYKNGAIPEPLCYNDILINEASEWFELQAWTKMIPETTGLISDIYSKFIFRRV
;
A
#
# COMPACT_ATOMS: atom_id res chain seq x y z
N MET A 1 -19.92 5.86 -6.00
CA MET A 1 -19.00 5.86 -4.87
C MET A 1 -18.99 4.55 -4.11
N ASP A 2 -20.06 4.13 -3.55
CA ASP A 2 -20.12 2.90 -2.74
C ASP A 2 -19.57 1.64 -3.41
N LYS A 3 -19.73 1.49 -4.73
CA LYS A 3 -19.29 0.29 -5.44
C LYS A 3 -17.77 0.15 -5.46
N LEU A 4 -17.02 1.21 -5.82
CA LEU A 4 -15.56 1.20 -5.86
C LEU A 4 -14.98 0.94 -4.47
N ARG A 5 -15.45 1.67 -3.48
CA ARG A 5 -15.03 1.56 -2.08
C ARG A 5 -15.32 0.16 -1.51
N LYS A 6 -16.48 -0.41 -1.83
CA LYS A 6 -16.85 -1.78 -1.44
C LYS A 6 -15.89 -2.81 -2.05
N LEU A 7 -15.57 -2.68 -3.34
CA LEU A 7 -14.62 -3.57 -4.03
C LEU A 7 -13.23 -3.52 -3.40
N HIS A 8 -12.67 -2.31 -3.19
CA HIS A 8 -11.36 -2.15 -2.55
C HIS A 8 -11.36 -2.71 -1.12
N ASN A 9 -12.40 -2.43 -0.35
CA ASN A 9 -12.51 -2.93 1.02
C ASN A 9 -12.64 -4.46 1.08
N SER A 10 -13.37 -5.07 0.14
CA SER A 10 -13.48 -6.52 0.04
C SER A 10 -12.14 -7.17 -0.30
N ALA A 11 -11.45 -6.67 -1.32
CA ALA A 11 -10.14 -7.18 -1.74
C ALA A 11 -9.07 -7.07 -0.62
N LYS A 12 -9.04 -5.93 0.10
CA LYS A 12 -8.14 -5.76 1.25
C LYS A 12 -8.51 -6.69 2.40
N ARG A 13 -9.80 -6.82 2.71
CA ARG A 13 -10.27 -7.74 3.77
C ARG A 13 -9.86 -9.17 3.48
N GLU A 14 -10.15 -9.66 2.27
CA GLU A 14 -9.76 -11.00 1.84
C GLU A 14 -8.26 -11.24 2.01
N MET A 15 -7.43 -10.32 1.50
CA MET A 15 -5.97 -10.42 1.60
C MET A 15 -5.50 -10.45 3.07
N ILE A 16 -5.96 -9.51 3.89
CA ILE A 16 -5.61 -9.42 5.32
C ILE A 16 -6.00 -10.71 6.06
N THR A 17 -7.24 -11.16 5.91
CA THR A 17 -7.73 -12.34 6.64
C THR A 17 -7.17 -13.68 6.13
N THR A 18 -6.63 -13.70 4.90
CA THR A 18 -5.96 -14.89 4.35
C THR A 18 -4.50 -14.99 4.78
N LEU A 19 -3.82 -13.84 4.91
CA LEU A 19 -2.37 -13.81 5.13
C LEU A 19 -1.97 -13.64 6.59
N VAL A 20 -2.86 -13.16 7.44
CA VAL A 20 -2.58 -12.85 8.85
C VAL A 20 -3.37 -13.75 9.78
N ASN A 21 -2.68 -14.36 10.74
CA ASN A 21 -3.25 -15.28 11.72
C ASN A 21 -3.51 -14.57 13.05
N LYS A 22 -4.32 -15.20 13.88
CA LYS A 22 -4.52 -14.76 15.25
C LYS A 22 -3.21 -14.82 16.04
N GLY A 23 -2.88 -13.72 16.70
CA GLY A 23 -1.67 -13.57 17.51
C GLY A 23 -0.44 -13.10 16.72
N ASP A 24 -0.51 -13.01 15.39
CA ASP A 24 0.57 -12.40 14.61
C ASP A 24 0.80 -10.93 15.02
N ILE A 25 2.04 -10.48 14.99
CA ILE A 25 2.42 -9.07 15.13
C ILE A 25 2.52 -8.46 13.74
N VAL A 26 1.73 -7.45 13.47
CA VAL A 26 1.62 -6.81 12.13
C VAL A 26 1.96 -5.33 12.21
N LEU A 27 2.68 -4.82 11.21
CA LEU A 27 2.86 -3.39 10.98
C LEU A 27 2.09 -2.96 9.70
N ASP A 28 1.13 -2.05 9.83
CA ASP A 28 0.41 -1.40 8.73
C ASP A 28 1.02 -0.03 8.44
N VAL A 29 1.79 0.09 7.35
CA VAL A 29 2.52 1.30 6.97
C VAL A 29 1.70 2.13 5.99
N GLY A 30 1.43 3.38 6.36
CA GLY A 30 0.51 4.26 5.62
C GLY A 30 -0.95 3.92 5.92
N CYS A 31 -1.26 3.75 7.21
CA CYS A 31 -2.59 3.36 7.68
C CYS A 31 -3.67 4.44 7.43
N GLY A 32 -3.24 5.65 7.05
CA GLY A 32 -4.11 6.80 6.86
C GLY A 32 -4.96 7.06 8.09
N ARG A 33 -6.23 7.32 7.87
CA ARG A 33 -7.23 7.60 8.94
C ARG A 33 -7.78 6.35 9.62
N GLY A 34 -7.06 5.21 9.55
CA GLY A 34 -7.46 3.96 10.21
C GLY A 34 -8.65 3.25 9.55
N GLY A 35 -8.80 3.38 8.23
CA GLY A 35 -9.91 2.76 7.49
C GLY A 35 -9.91 1.23 7.51
N ASP A 36 -8.77 0.62 7.79
CA ASP A 36 -8.60 -0.84 7.81
C ASP A 36 -8.60 -1.46 9.22
N LEU A 37 -8.64 -0.67 10.28
CA LEU A 37 -8.60 -1.15 11.69
C LEU A 37 -9.59 -2.29 11.98
N HIS A 38 -10.82 -2.19 11.48
CA HIS A 38 -11.84 -3.24 11.65
C HIS A 38 -11.54 -4.54 10.88
N LYS A 39 -10.66 -4.48 9.86
CA LYS A 39 -10.21 -5.67 9.13
C LYS A 39 -9.11 -6.38 9.92
N TRP A 40 -8.19 -5.61 10.52
CA TRP A 40 -7.17 -6.09 11.43
C TRP A 40 -7.78 -6.72 12.69
N ALA A 41 -8.79 -6.06 13.27
CA ALA A 41 -9.54 -6.60 14.41
C ALA A 41 -10.11 -8.01 14.14
N ALA A 42 -10.56 -8.24 12.91
CA ALA A 42 -11.15 -9.54 12.53
C ALA A 42 -10.13 -10.69 12.48
N THR A 43 -8.82 -10.41 12.37
CA THR A 43 -7.77 -11.44 12.38
C THR A 43 -7.37 -11.85 13.81
N GLY A 44 -7.54 -10.96 14.79
CA GLY A 44 -7.02 -11.15 16.15
C GLY A 44 -5.51 -10.98 16.27
N CYS A 45 -4.88 -10.24 15.37
CA CYS A 45 -3.45 -9.88 15.41
C CYS A 45 -3.18 -8.76 16.43
N PHE A 46 -1.90 -8.56 16.78
CA PHE A 46 -1.39 -7.36 17.43
C PHE A 46 -0.94 -6.39 16.35
N LEU A 47 -1.54 -5.21 16.31
CA LEU A 47 -1.32 -4.23 15.26
C LEU A 47 -0.47 -3.05 15.73
N PHE A 48 0.61 -2.80 15.01
CA PHE A 48 1.26 -1.50 14.91
C PHE A 48 0.82 -0.84 13.61
N ALA A 49 0.53 0.45 13.64
CA ALA A 49 0.14 1.18 12.44
C ALA A 49 0.80 2.56 12.44
N CYS A 50 1.24 3.03 11.29
CA CYS A 50 1.85 4.35 11.17
C CYS A 50 1.41 5.07 9.90
N ASP A 51 1.49 6.40 9.97
CA ASP A 51 1.29 7.27 8.82
C ASP A 51 2.13 8.54 8.99
N PRO A 52 2.72 9.10 7.92
CA PRO A 52 3.49 10.35 7.99
C PRO A 52 2.60 11.60 8.12
N ASP A 53 1.29 11.50 7.86
CA ASP A 53 0.35 12.61 8.04
C ASP A 53 -0.24 12.62 9.45
N ILE A 54 0.15 13.61 10.25
CA ILE A 54 -0.27 13.73 11.67
C ILE A 54 -1.79 13.87 11.83
N GLU A 55 -2.49 14.51 10.87
CA GLU A 55 -3.95 14.63 10.94
C GLU A 55 -4.62 13.26 10.74
N SER A 56 -4.11 12.47 9.80
CA SER A 56 -4.54 11.09 9.58
C SER A 56 -4.29 10.22 10.81
N VAL A 57 -3.11 10.33 11.43
CA VAL A 57 -2.76 9.62 12.66
C VAL A 57 -3.72 9.97 13.80
N ASN A 58 -3.99 11.25 14.04
CA ASN A 58 -4.92 11.67 15.08
C ASN A 58 -6.32 11.08 14.88
N GLU A 59 -6.82 11.06 13.64
CA GLU A 59 -8.11 10.44 13.32
C GLU A 59 -8.05 8.92 13.50
N ALA A 60 -6.97 8.26 13.07
CA ALA A 60 -6.77 6.83 13.24
C ALA A 60 -6.71 6.44 14.72
N GLN A 61 -5.99 7.21 15.56
CA GLN A 61 -5.92 6.99 17.00
C GLN A 61 -7.29 7.11 17.66
N ASN A 62 -8.08 8.14 17.30
CA ASN A 62 -9.44 8.28 17.81
C ASN A 62 -10.33 7.09 17.45
N ARG A 63 -10.23 6.58 16.22
CA ARG A 63 -10.93 5.36 15.79
C ARG A 63 -10.39 4.11 16.47
N GLY A 64 -9.09 4.11 16.78
CA GLY A 64 -8.36 3.02 17.42
C GLY A 64 -8.61 2.88 18.91
N LEU A 65 -9.21 3.86 19.59
CA LEU A 65 -9.45 3.82 21.04
C LEU A 65 -10.17 2.53 21.48
N GLN A 66 -11.15 2.07 20.72
CA GLN A 66 -11.87 0.82 20.99
C GLN A 66 -11.00 -0.45 20.83
N TYR A 67 -9.80 -0.32 20.25
CA TYR A 67 -8.85 -1.40 19.94
C TYR A 67 -7.54 -1.27 20.73
N SER A 68 -7.48 -0.40 21.74
CA SER A 68 -6.26 -0.04 22.47
C SER A 68 -5.56 -1.22 23.17
N GLU A 69 -6.23 -2.33 23.39
CA GLU A 69 -5.62 -3.53 23.98
C GLU A 69 -4.62 -4.21 23.03
N TRP A 70 -4.87 -4.17 21.72
CA TRP A 70 -4.07 -4.86 20.70
C TRP A 70 -3.57 -3.98 19.56
N CYS A 71 -3.91 -2.68 19.54
CA CYS A 71 -3.53 -1.75 18.49
C CYS A 71 -2.71 -0.58 19.05
N ARG A 72 -1.60 -0.25 18.35
CA ARG A 72 -0.76 0.92 18.62
C ARG A 72 -0.58 1.70 17.32
N ILE A 73 -0.92 2.99 17.34
CA ILE A 73 -0.85 3.88 16.17
C ILE A 73 0.09 5.03 16.48
N PHE A 74 1.06 5.27 15.60
CA PHE A 74 2.08 6.31 15.79
C PHE A 74 2.31 7.13 14.51
N HIS A 75 2.85 8.34 14.68
CA HIS A 75 3.25 9.22 13.60
C HIS A 75 4.63 8.81 13.09
N GLY A 76 4.76 8.61 11.76
CA GLY A 76 6.00 8.24 11.11
C GLY A 76 5.79 7.24 9.97
N ASP A 77 6.87 6.60 9.59
CA ASP A 77 6.91 5.55 8.57
C ASP A 77 7.70 4.32 9.07
N VAL A 78 8.02 3.38 8.18
CA VAL A 78 8.78 2.18 8.54
C VAL A 78 10.18 2.48 9.09
N LEU A 79 10.78 3.61 8.74
CA LEU A 79 12.10 4.03 9.22
C LEU A 79 12.05 4.52 10.69
N ASN A 80 10.87 4.86 11.19
CA ASN A 80 10.64 5.27 12.57
C ASN A 80 10.21 4.11 13.48
N PHE A 81 9.99 2.93 12.90
CA PHE A 81 9.64 1.73 13.65
C PHE A 81 10.89 1.10 14.24
N SER A 82 10.84 0.67 15.50
CA SER A 82 11.99 0.08 16.19
C SER A 82 11.56 -0.96 17.22
N ASP A 83 12.50 -1.82 17.58
CA ASP A 83 12.44 -2.76 18.71
C ASP A 83 11.36 -3.87 18.62
N VAL A 84 10.67 -4.01 17.49
CA VAL A 84 9.66 -5.05 17.31
C VAL A 84 9.93 -5.82 16.02
N ILE A 85 9.90 -7.14 16.10
CA ILE A 85 9.96 -8.03 14.94
C ILE A 85 8.54 -8.50 14.63
N CYS A 86 8.09 -8.22 13.41
CA CYS A 86 6.76 -8.53 12.92
C CYS A 86 6.69 -9.89 12.23
N ASP A 87 5.52 -10.51 12.28
CA ASP A 87 5.14 -11.63 11.43
C ASP A 87 4.82 -11.15 10.01
N ALA A 88 4.25 -9.96 9.89
CA ALA A 88 3.92 -9.36 8.61
C ALA A 88 4.02 -7.83 8.62
N ILE A 89 4.40 -7.26 7.46
CA ILE A 89 4.37 -5.81 7.20
C ILE A 89 3.52 -5.56 5.98
N CYS A 90 2.55 -4.66 6.10
CA CYS A 90 1.54 -4.37 5.10
C CYS A 90 1.64 -2.93 4.58
N TYR A 91 1.46 -2.76 3.26
CA TYR A 91 1.33 -1.47 2.58
C TYR A 91 0.08 -1.47 1.72
N ASN A 92 -1.00 -0.92 2.22
CA ASN A 92 -2.27 -0.83 1.48
C ASN A 92 -2.44 0.55 0.82
N PHE A 93 -2.12 0.68 -0.46
CA PHE A 93 -2.13 1.94 -1.23
C PHE A 93 -1.13 2.97 -0.71
N SER A 94 -0.01 2.53 -0.15
CA SER A 94 1.02 3.40 0.42
C SER A 94 2.43 3.06 -0.07
N LEU A 95 2.66 1.87 -0.65
CA LEU A 95 3.99 1.44 -1.10
C LEU A 95 4.60 2.36 -2.17
N GLN A 96 3.77 2.96 -3.05
CA GLN A 96 4.27 3.84 -4.10
C GLN A 96 5.11 4.99 -3.57
N TYR A 97 4.89 5.45 -2.36
CA TYR A 97 5.62 6.60 -1.81
C TYR A 97 7.10 6.31 -1.51
N ILE A 98 7.49 5.03 -1.33
CA ILE A 98 8.92 4.68 -1.23
C ILE A 98 9.65 4.76 -2.57
N PHE A 99 8.92 4.85 -3.70
CA PHE A 99 9.48 5.00 -5.06
C PHE A 99 9.85 6.44 -5.43
N LYS A 100 9.80 7.38 -4.49
CA LYS A 100 10.18 8.78 -4.78
C LYS A 100 11.62 8.93 -5.28
N ASP A 101 12.53 8.09 -4.80
CA ASP A 101 13.94 8.00 -5.23
C ASP A 101 14.54 6.64 -4.82
N ASN A 102 15.72 6.31 -5.39
CA ASN A 102 16.41 5.04 -5.12
C ASN A 102 16.83 4.89 -3.65
N GLN A 103 17.26 5.98 -3.01
CA GLN A 103 17.71 5.94 -1.63
C GLN A 103 16.57 5.58 -0.70
N THR A 104 15.41 6.23 -0.89
CA THR A 104 14.20 5.96 -0.09
C THR A 104 13.73 4.52 -0.31
N LEU A 105 13.71 4.04 -1.56
CA LEU A 105 13.32 2.67 -1.87
C LEU A 105 14.19 1.67 -1.11
N ARG A 106 15.52 1.78 -1.23
CA ARG A 106 16.47 0.86 -0.60
C ARG A 106 16.44 0.93 0.92
N SER A 107 16.43 2.12 1.50
CA SER A 107 16.38 2.27 2.96
C SER A 107 15.08 1.73 3.55
N SER A 108 13.95 1.95 2.87
CA SER A 108 12.66 1.38 3.31
C SER A 108 12.65 -0.14 3.21
N LEU A 109 13.12 -0.73 2.09
CA LEU A 109 13.19 -2.19 1.93
C LEU A 109 14.11 -2.84 2.97
N LYS A 110 15.26 -2.21 3.26
CA LYS A 110 16.16 -2.66 4.31
C LYS A 110 15.47 -2.62 5.68
N SER A 111 14.82 -1.52 6.02
CA SER A 111 14.09 -1.39 7.28
C SER A 111 12.95 -2.41 7.40
N ILE A 112 12.18 -2.66 6.31
CA ILE A 112 11.17 -3.72 6.28
C ILE A 112 11.82 -5.08 6.59
N ALA A 113 12.98 -5.39 5.97
CA ALA A 113 13.68 -6.65 6.18
C ALA A 113 14.22 -6.82 7.61
N GLU A 114 14.64 -5.72 8.24
CA GLU A 114 15.15 -5.71 9.62
C GLU A 114 14.03 -5.91 10.66
N HIS A 115 12.79 -5.54 10.32
CA HIS A 115 11.65 -5.62 11.23
C HIS A 115 10.67 -6.77 10.93
N ILE A 116 11.03 -7.68 10.04
CA ILE A 116 10.21 -8.85 9.73
C ILE A 116 11.00 -10.14 9.95
N LYS A 117 10.38 -11.11 10.61
CA LYS A 117 11.05 -12.40 10.90
C LYS A 117 11.33 -13.19 9.62
N PRO A 118 12.35 -14.06 9.59
CA PRO A 118 12.51 -15.01 8.49
C PRO A 118 11.22 -15.80 8.25
N GLY A 119 10.81 -15.93 6.99
CA GLY A 119 9.54 -16.53 6.59
C GLY A 119 8.31 -15.64 6.74
N GLY A 120 8.44 -14.45 7.36
CA GLY A 120 7.36 -13.47 7.49
C GLY A 120 6.98 -12.84 6.15
N LEU A 121 5.85 -12.13 6.11
CA LEU A 121 5.26 -11.62 4.87
C LEU A 121 5.36 -10.10 4.77
N PHE A 122 5.85 -9.62 3.63
CA PHE A 122 5.72 -8.23 3.19
C PHE A 122 4.70 -8.19 2.05
N PHE A 123 3.57 -7.52 2.26
CA PHE A 123 2.45 -7.58 1.32
C PHE A 123 1.64 -6.28 1.27
N GLY A 124 0.78 -6.18 0.28
CA GLY A 124 -0.11 -5.04 0.17
C GLY A 124 -0.76 -4.85 -1.20
N VAL A 125 -1.25 -3.63 -1.42
CA VAL A 125 -1.86 -3.19 -2.67
C VAL A 125 -1.14 -1.95 -3.16
N VAL A 126 -0.81 -1.93 -4.45
CA VAL A 126 -0.04 -0.84 -5.07
C VAL A 126 -0.59 -0.48 -6.46
N PRO A 127 -0.54 0.81 -6.87
CA PRO A 127 -0.73 1.19 -8.27
C PRO A 127 0.41 0.63 -9.11
N ASP A 128 0.09 -0.23 -10.09
CA ASP A 128 1.05 -1.02 -10.85
C ASP A 128 1.38 -0.35 -12.18
N ALA A 129 2.65 0.00 -12.40
CA ALA A 129 3.12 0.60 -13.64
C ALA A 129 2.77 -0.23 -14.88
N ASN A 130 2.79 -1.56 -14.79
CA ASN A 130 2.44 -2.44 -15.91
C ASN A 130 0.96 -2.38 -16.28
N ARG A 131 0.10 -1.85 -15.42
CA ARG A 131 -1.33 -1.64 -15.68
C ARG A 131 -1.65 -0.21 -16.05
N ILE A 132 -0.86 0.74 -15.59
CA ILE A 132 -1.02 2.18 -15.84
C ILE A 132 -0.46 2.55 -17.20
N LEU A 133 0.77 2.15 -17.52
CA LEU A 133 1.46 2.58 -18.73
C LEU A 133 0.83 2.12 -20.06
N PRO A 134 0.05 1.03 -20.15
CA PRO A 134 -0.73 0.71 -21.35
C PRO A 134 -1.93 1.64 -21.59
N LEU A 135 -2.41 2.35 -20.56
CA LEU A 135 -3.51 3.30 -20.70
C LEU A 135 -3.09 4.52 -21.55
N PRO A 136 -4.05 5.29 -22.11
CA PRO A 136 -3.77 6.61 -22.67
C PRO A 136 -3.05 7.51 -21.65
N GLU A 137 -2.19 8.43 -22.10
CA GLU A 137 -1.46 9.36 -21.22
C GLU A 137 -2.36 10.15 -20.27
N LYS A 138 -3.58 10.41 -20.72
CA LYS A 138 -4.68 10.92 -19.89
C LYS A 138 -5.85 9.97 -20.00
N TRP A 139 -6.13 9.27 -18.94
CA TRP A 139 -7.22 8.30 -18.85
C TRP A 139 -8.23 8.71 -17.77
N THR A 140 -9.52 8.49 -18.07
CA THR A 140 -10.62 8.77 -17.14
C THR A 140 -11.59 7.59 -17.16
N ASP A 141 -11.98 7.11 -15.99
CA ASP A 141 -13.03 6.09 -15.87
C ASP A 141 -14.45 6.72 -15.85
N LYS A 142 -15.46 5.85 -15.96
CA LYS A 142 -16.88 6.28 -15.95
C LYS A 142 -17.36 6.93 -14.65
N LEU A 143 -16.56 6.89 -13.58
CA LEU A 143 -16.86 7.55 -12.30
C LEU A 143 -16.14 8.90 -12.16
N GLY A 144 -15.37 9.31 -13.18
CA GLY A 144 -14.62 10.56 -13.19
C GLY A 144 -13.27 10.49 -12.45
N ASN A 145 -12.79 9.29 -12.13
CA ASN A 145 -11.42 9.12 -11.64
C ASN A 145 -10.46 9.27 -12.82
N THR A 146 -9.34 9.98 -12.63
CA THR A 146 -8.36 10.23 -13.68
C THR A 146 -6.97 9.80 -13.29
N ILE A 147 -6.21 9.37 -14.31
CA ILE A 147 -4.77 9.14 -14.23
C ILE A 147 -4.13 9.85 -15.42
N GLU A 148 -3.06 10.59 -15.15
CA GLU A 148 -2.22 11.17 -16.18
C GLU A 148 -0.78 10.71 -15.97
N HIS A 149 -0.11 10.26 -17.03
CA HIS A 149 1.28 9.83 -17.00
C HIS A 149 2.02 10.32 -18.25
N GLY A 150 3.31 10.62 -18.10
CA GLY A 150 4.13 10.98 -19.26
C GLY A 150 4.56 9.76 -20.08
N SER A 151 4.60 9.89 -21.40
CA SER A 151 5.11 8.85 -22.32
C SER A 151 6.54 8.40 -21.99
N PHE A 152 7.36 9.29 -21.42
CA PHE A 152 8.72 8.99 -21.00
C PHE A 152 8.79 7.90 -19.92
N CYS A 153 7.75 7.73 -19.11
CA CYS A 153 7.70 6.70 -18.06
C CYS A 153 7.79 5.27 -18.62
N LYS A 154 7.33 5.05 -19.88
CA LYS A 154 7.42 3.74 -20.55
C LYS A 154 8.86 3.37 -20.92
N ASN A 155 9.63 4.35 -21.39
CA ASN A 155 10.95 4.15 -21.97
C ASN A 155 12.09 4.39 -20.95
N ASN A 156 11.81 5.11 -19.87
CA ASN A 156 12.76 5.44 -18.82
C ASN A 156 12.21 5.03 -17.44
N ARG A 157 12.17 3.72 -17.21
CA ARG A 157 11.67 3.12 -15.96
C ARG A 157 12.66 3.37 -14.84
N LYS A 158 12.28 4.16 -13.86
CA LYS A 158 13.12 4.48 -12.69
C LYS A 158 12.26 5.01 -11.54
N THR A 159 12.81 4.98 -10.35
CA THR A 159 12.24 5.71 -9.20
C THR A 159 12.16 7.21 -9.51
N GLY A 160 11.25 7.92 -8.86
CA GLY A 160 11.00 9.34 -9.11
C GLY A 160 10.12 9.65 -10.33
N ASN A 161 9.77 8.65 -11.15
CA ASN A 161 8.73 8.84 -12.16
C ASN A 161 7.37 9.02 -11.45
N MET A 162 6.61 10.02 -11.90
CA MET A 162 5.36 10.42 -11.27
C MET A 162 4.18 10.23 -12.20
N ILE A 163 3.03 9.91 -11.62
CA ILE A 163 1.71 10.00 -12.24
C ILE A 163 0.89 11.05 -11.49
N ILE A 164 -0.12 11.59 -12.15
CA ILE A 164 -1.10 12.48 -11.53
C ILE A 164 -2.39 11.68 -11.35
N VAL A 165 -2.83 11.51 -10.12
CA VAL A 165 -4.05 10.77 -9.79
C VAL A 165 -5.10 11.71 -9.24
N LYS A 166 -6.33 11.55 -9.69
CA LYS A 166 -7.50 12.21 -9.12
C LYS A 166 -8.61 11.21 -8.94
N MET A 167 -9.01 10.99 -7.70
CA MET A 167 -10.24 10.26 -7.40
C MET A 167 -11.42 11.24 -7.36
N SER A 168 -12.52 10.88 -8.00
CA SER A 168 -13.76 11.67 -7.97
C SER A 168 -14.34 11.78 -6.56
N ASP A 169 -13.84 10.97 -5.66
CA ASP A 169 -14.33 10.81 -4.31
C ASP A 169 -13.26 10.28 -3.35
N GLY A 170 -13.34 10.71 -2.11
CA GLY A 170 -12.43 10.33 -1.04
C GLY A 170 -11.81 11.52 -0.33
N PRO A 171 -11.36 11.33 0.91
CA PRO A 171 -10.87 12.43 1.74
C PRO A 171 -9.54 13.01 1.26
N TYR A 172 -8.73 12.22 0.56
CA TYR A 172 -7.36 12.61 0.16
C TYR A 172 -7.33 13.50 -1.09
N TYR A 173 -8.38 13.48 -1.92
CA TYR A 173 -8.44 14.21 -3.19
C TYR A 173 -9.35 15.44 -3.18
N LYS A 174 -9.73 15.92 -1.99
CA LYS A 174 -10.59 17.11 -1.84
C LYS A 174 -10.00 18.37 -2.49
N ASN A 175 -8.68 18.48 -2.46
CA ASN A 175 -7.94 19.62 -3.01
C ASN A 175 -7.51 19.43 -4.48
N GLY A 176 -8.00 18.39 -5.16
CA GLY A 176 -7.72 18.14 -6.55
C GLY A 176 -6.86 16.89 -6.81
N ALA A 177 -6.17 16.88 -7.94
CA ALA A 177 -5.29 15.79 -8.33
C ALA A 177 -3.97 15.82 -7.54
N ILE A 178 -3.44 14.64 -7.23
CA ILE A 178 -2.23 14.46 -6.43
C ILE A 178 -1.16 13.76 -7.28
N PRO A 179 0.10 14.25 -7.28
CA PRO A 179 1.22 13.53 -7.85
C PRO A 179 1.59 12.34 -6.94
N GLU A 180 1.70 11.16 -7.54
CA GLU A 180 2.13 9.94 -6.85
C GLU A 180 3.29 9.28 -7.59
N PRO A 181 4.30 8.74 -6.89
CA PRO A 181 5.36 7.98 -7.52
C PRO A 181 4.80 6.73 -8.21
N LEU A 182 5.34 6.41 -9.37
CA LEU A 182 4.95 5.22 -10.13
C LEU A 182 5.73 4.00 -9.65
N CYS A 183 5.02 2.99 -9.20
CA CYS A 183 5.61 1.74 -8.75
C CYS A 183 5.86 0.79 -9.93
N TYR A 184 7.13 0.48 -10.20
CA TYR A 184 7.56 -0.51 -11.17
C TYR A 184 7.84 -1.84 -10.46
N ASN A 185 7.09 -2.88 -10.79
CA ASN A 185 7.22 -4.19 -10.16
C ASN A 185 8.59 -4.83 -10.35
N ASP A 186 9.19 -4.71 -11.54
CA ASP A 186 10.52 -5.22 -11.86
C ASP A 186 11.61 -4.53 -11.02
N ILE A 187 11.52 -3.21 -10.81
CA ILE A 187 12.41 -2.47 -9.92
C ILE A 187 12.24 -2.95 -8.47
N LEU A 188 10.98 -3.06 -7.99
CA LEU A 188 10.73 -3.53 -6.63
C LEU A 188 11.27 -4.94 -6.40
N ILE A 189 11.00 -5.87 -7.33
CA ILE A 189 11.45 -7.26 -7.24
C ILE A 189 12.98 -7.33 -7.19
N ASN A 190 13.66 -6.59 -8.07
CA ASN A 190 15.12 -6.54 -8.11
C ASN A 190 15.72 -5.96 -6.83
N GLU A 191 15.25 -4.80 -6.38
CA GLU A 191 15.77 -4.14 -5.17
C GLU A 191 15.43 -4.91 -3.88
N ALA A 192 14.33 -5.66 -3.85
CA ALA A 192 13.93 -6.48 -2.71
C ALA A 192 14.64 -7.85 -2.66
N SER A 193 15.26 -8.31 -3.75
CA SER A 193 15.74 -9.69 -3.93
C SER A 193 16.82 -10.13 -2.93
N GLU A 194 17.54 -9.19 -2.32
CA GLU A 194 18.51 -9.48 -1.25
C GLU A 194 17.83 -10.06 0.02
N TRP A 195 16.58 -9.67 0.27
CA TRP A 195 15.89 -9.98 1.53
C TRP A 195 14.61 -10.77 1.35
N PHE A 196 14.01 -10.70 0.16
CA PHE A 196 12.66 -11.18 -0.09
C PHE A 196 12.55 -11.99 -1.37
N GLU A 197 11.71 -13.03 -1.32
CA GLU A 197 11.27 -13.79 -2.47
C GLU A 197 9.82 -13.40 -2.82
N LEU A 198 9.56 -13.08 -4.10
CA LEU A 198 8.22 -12.80 -4.59
C LEU A 198 7.39 -14.09 -4.60
N GLN A 199 6.26 -14.09 -3.90
CA GLN A 199 5.30 -15.18 -3.87
C GLN A 199 4.12 -14.94 -4.82
N ALA A 200 3.67 -13.69 -4.94
CA ALA A 200 2.57 -13.34 -5.83
C ALA A 200 2.60 -11.85 -6.25
N TRP A 201 2.21 -11.62 -7.51
CA TRP A 201 1.91 -10.31 -8.05
C TRP A 201 0.69 -10.44 -8.97
N THR A 202 -0.48 -10.06 -8.48
CA THR A 202 -1.76 -10.33 -9.16
C THR A 202 -2.64 -9.08 -9.20
N LYS A 203 -3.65 -9.07 -10.07
CA LYS A 203 -4.69 -8.03 -10.01
C LYS A 203 -5.28 -7.94 -8.61
N MET A 204 -5.51 -6.71 -8.12
CA MET A 204 -6.25 -6.53 -6.88
C MET A 204 -7.67 -7.10 -6.97
N ILE A 205 -8.35 -6.85 -8.09
CA ILE A 205 -9.67 -7.37 -8.41
C ILE A 205 -9.51 -8.24 -9.66
N PRO A 206 -9.86 -9.54 -9.60
CA PRO A 206 -9.64 -10.47 -10.72
C PRO A 206 -10.34 -10.03 -12.01
N GLU A 207 -11.59 -9.57 -11.90
CA GLU A 207 -12.39 -9.11 -13.03
C GLU A 207 -11.94 -7.74 -13.53
N THR A 208 -12.07 -7.48 -14.82
CA THR A 208 -11.87 -6.14 -15.39
C THR A 208 -13.12 -5.32 -15.13
N THR A 209 -12.96 -4.24 -14.39
CA THR A 209 -14.08 -3.39 -13.96
C THR A 209 -14.31 -2.19 -14.89
N GLY A 210 -13.31 -1.80 -15.67
CA GLY A 210 -13.27 -0.54 -16.42
C GLY A 210 -13.21 0.69 -15.51
N LEU A 211 -12.80 0.51 -14.25
CA LEU A 211 -12.63 1.54 -13.24
C LEU A 211 -11.16 1.67 -12.86
N ILE A 212 -10.83 2.72 -12.13
CA ILE A 212 -9.47 2.93 -11.61
C ILE A 212 -8.97 1.75 -10.76
N SER A 213 -9.86 0.89 -10.25
CA SER A 213 -9.50 -0.36 -9.57
C SER A 213 -8.61 -1.29 -10.39
N ASP A 214 -8.70 -1.21 -11.72
CA ASP A 214 -7.97 -2.10 -12.63
C ASP A 214 -6.45 -1.82 -12.68
N ILE A 215 -6.01 -0.64 -12.17
CA ILE A 215 -4.58 -0.29 -12.13
C ILE A 215 -3.85 -0.89 -10.94
N TYR A 216 -4.58 -1.43 -9.95
CA TYR A 216 -3.96 -1.93 -8.72
C TYR A 216 -3.62 -3.40 -8.79
N SER A 217 -2.45 -3.74 -8.25
CA SER A 217 -2.01 -5.12 -8.01
C SER A 217 -1.87 -5.39 -6.52
N LYS A 218 -2.18 -6.64 -6.12
CA LYS A 218 -1.76 -7.23 -4.85
C LYS A 218 -0.35 -7.78 -5.02
N PHE A 219 0.51 -7.58 -4.05
CA PHE A 219 1.84 -8.18 -3.99
C PHE A 219 2.03 -8.92 -2.68
N ILE A 220 2.78 -10.00 -2.71
CA ILE A 220 3.17 -10.79 -1.54
C ILE A 220 4.63 -11.20 -1.73
N PHE A 221 5.48 -10.81 -0.80
CA PHE A 221 6.84 -11.26 -0.67
C PHE A 221 7.02 -12.03 0.64
N ARG A 222 7.93 -13.00 0.64
CA ARG A 222 8.35 -13.73 1.83
C ARG A 222 9.78 -13.35 2.19
N ARG A 223 10.05 -13.09 3.45
CA ARG A 223 11.40 -12.87 3.97
C ARG A 223 12.21 -14.17 3.89
N VAL A 224 13.35 -14.15 3.21
CA VAL A 224 14.29 -15.26 3.13
C VAL A 224 15.27 -15.28 4.27
#